data_2b3ce6cf0518b7176c6526e79be66e0c
#
_entry.id   2b3ce6cf0518b7176c6526e79be66e0c
#
_cell.length_a   1.000
_cell.length_b   1.000
_cell.length_c   1.000
_cell.angle_alpha   90.00
_cell.angle_beta   90.00
_cell.angle_gamma   90.00
#
_symmetry.space_group_name_H-M   'P 1'
#
loop_
_entity.id
_entity.type
_entity.pdbx_description
1 polymer ?
#
loop_
_entity_poly.entity_id
_entity_poly.type
_entity_poly.pdbx_seq_one_letter_code
_entity_poly.pdbx_strand_id
1 'polypeptide(L)'
;MKIVYIDMDGVLVDFQSGIDSLSDNEKEIYEDRYDEAPGIFSKMIPKDGALKAFEKLSKCFEVYILSTAPWDNPSAWTDKLLWVKKYLGTQAHKKLILSHNKHLNAGDFLIDDRIANGADRFEGEHIHFNSEDHPQFKDWDRVLDYILPLV
;
A
#
# COMPACT_ATOMS: atom_id res chain seq x y z
N MET A 1 21.62 4.02 -1.71
CA MET A 1 20.62 2.92 -1.74
C MET A 1 19.54 3.24 -2.76
N LYS A 2 19.04 2.24 -3.45
CA LYS A 2 17.88 2.42 -4.33
C LYS A 2 16.62 2.67 -3.51
N ILE A 3 15.72 3.49 -4.05
CA ILE A 3 14.48 3.90 -3.40
C ILE A 3 13.34 3.01 -3.87
N VAL A 4 12.60 2.45 -2.90
CA VAL A 4 11.43 1.63 -3.14
C VAL A 4 10.21 2.27 -2.49
N TYR A 5 9.19 2.55 -3.28
CA TYR A 5 7.87 2.95 -2.79
C TYR A 5 6.94 1.74 -2.75
N ILE A 6 6.18 1.62 -1.67
CA ILE A 6 5.23 0.52 -1.47
C ILE A 6 3.84 1.11 -1.18
N ASP A 7 2.85 0.73 -1.99
CA ASP A 7 1.46 1.10 -1.75
C ASP A 7 0.89 0.40 -0.51
N MET A 8 -0.18 0.93 0.05
CA MET A 8 -0.86 0.32 1.20
C MET A 8 -1.96 -0.63 0.76
N ASP A 9 -3.08 -0.12 0.26
CA ASP A 9 -4.28 -0.91 -0.01
C ASP A 9 -4.03 -1.94 -1.10
N GLY A 10 -4.30 -3.22 -0.79
CA GLY A 10 -4.06 -4.31 -1.71
C GLY A 10 -2.61 -4.77 -1.82
N VAL A 11 -1.66 -4.11 -1.15
CA VAL A 11 -0.22 -4.43 -1.16
C VAL A 11 0.29 -4.75 0.24
N LEU A 12 0.32 -3.78 1.15
CA LEU A 12 0.62 -4.00 2.57
C LEU A 12 -0.63 -4.35 3.37
N VAL A 13 -1.77 -3.82 2.97
CA VAL A 13 -3.03 -3.82 3.71
C VAL A 13 -4.07 -4.68 3.01
N ASP A 14 -4.70 -5.56 3.76
CA ASP A 14 -5.86 -6.34 3.32
C ASP A 14 -7.12 -5.46 3.37
N PHE A 15 -7.48 -4.84 2.26
CA PHE A 15 -8.64 -3.97 2.16
C PHE A 15 -9.95 -4.72 2.44
N GLN A 16 -10.06 -5.97 1.98
CA GLN A 16 -11.25 -6.79 2.21
C GLN A 16 -11.53 -7.00 3.70
N SER A 17 -10.49 -7.07 4.55
CA SER A 17 -10.68 -7.19 6.00
C SER A 17 -11.40 -5.99 6.60
N GLY A 18 -11.20 -4.80 6.05
CA GLY A 18 -11.94 -3.61 6.41
C GLY A 18 -13.41 -3.70 6.04
N ILE A 19 -13.71 -4.13 4.81
CA ILE A 19 -15.08 -4.33 4.34
C ILE A 19 -15.79 -5.37 5.21
N ASP A 20 -15.14 -6.48 5.52
CA ASP A 20 -15.71 -7.56 6.35
C ASP A 20 -16.04 -7.09 7.77
N SER A 21 -15.40 -6.03 8.25
CA SER A 21 -15.65 -5.44 9.57
C SER A 21 -16.83 -4.47 9.60
N LEU A 22 -17.34 -4.05 8.45
CA LEU A 22 -18.48 -3.12 8.37
C LEU A 22 -19.78 -3.82 8.77
N SER A 23 -20.70 -3.08 9.40
CA SER A 23 -22.07 -3.53 9.63
C SER A 23 -22.82 -3.68 8.30
N ASP A 24 -23.93 -4.43 8.30
CA ASP A 24 -24.76 -4.59 7.10
C ASP A 24 -25.30 -3.23 6.62
N ASN A 25 -25.65 -2.34 7.54
CA ASN A 25 -26.10 -0.98 7.21
C ASN A 25 -25.00 -0.15 6.56
N GLU A 26 -23.76 -0.21 7.09
CA GLU A 26 -22.61 0.48 6.49
C GLU A 26 -22.29 -0.07 5.10
N LYS A 27 -22.34 -1.38 4.90
CA LYS A 27 -22.13 -2.02 3.60
C LYS A 27 -23.15 -1.55 2.57
N GLU A 28 -24.40 -1.34 2.97
CA GLU A 28 -25.45 -0.82 2.10
C GLU A 28 -25.23 0.66 1.74
N ILE A 29 -24.90 1.49 2.75
CA ILE A 29 -24.66 2.93 2.54
C ILE A 29 -23.45 3.18 1.64
N TYR A 30 -22.36 2.42 1.82
CA TYR A 30 -21.08 2.62 1.14
C TYR A 30 -20.81 1.62 0.01
N GLU A 31 -21.84 0.96 -0.50
CA GLU A 31 -21.72 0.07 -1.66
C GLU A 31 -21.01 0.78 -2.81
N ASP A 32 -20.05 0.09 -3.45
CA ASP A 32 -19.18 0.61 -4.53
C ASP A 32 -18.25 1.78 -4.14
N ARG A 33 -18.23 2.18 -2.87
CA ARG A 33 -17.35 3.24 -2.34
C ARG A 33 -16.95 2.96 -0.89
N TYR A 34 -16.58 1.73 -0.59
CA TYR A 34 -16.23 1.30 0.78
C TYR A 34 -15.08 2.11 1.39
N ASP A 35 -14.16 2.61 0.56
CA ASP A 35 -13.06 3.47 0.99
C ASP A 35 -13.51 4.80 1.59
N GLU A 36 -14.76 5.21 1.35
CA GLU A 36 -15.35 6.41 1.95
C GLU A 36 -16.01 6.13 3.32
N ALA A 37 -16.13 4.88 3.73
CA ALA A 37 -16.72 4.55 5.03
C ALA A 37 -15.83 5.06 6.18
N PRO A 38 -16.34 5.93 7.06
CA PRO A 38 -15.56 6.47 8.16
C PRO A 38 -14.96 5.37 9.04
N GLY A 39 -13.66 5.47 9.33
CA GLY A 39 -12.95 4.53 10.19
C GLY A 39 -12.58 3.18 9.55
N ILE A 40 -12.91 2.93 8.28
CA ILE A 40 -12.66 1.64 7.65
C ILE A 40 -11.17 1.26 7.66
N PHE A 41 -10.27 2.23 7.44
CA PHE A 41 -8.83 1.97 7.43
C PHE A 41 -8.26 1.64 8.81
N SER A 42 -8.95 1.99 9.89
CA SER A 42 -8.56 1.60 11.26
C SER A 42 -8.80 0.12 11.56
N LYS A 43 -9.60 -0.56 10.75
CA LYS A 43 -10.07 -1.93 10.96
C LYS A 43 -9.36 -2.95 10.07
N MET A 44 -8.49 -2.50 9.18
CA MET A 44 -7.80 -3.36 8.23
C MET A 44 -6.59 -4.04 8.88
N ILE A 45 -6.32 -5.26 8.46
CA ILE A 45 -5.15 -6.04 8.88
C ILE A 45 -4.10 -6.10 7.76
N PRO A 46 -2.84 -6.43 8.07
CA PRO A 46 -1.81 -6.61 7.04
C PRO A 46 -2.12 -7.79 6.12
N LYS A 47 -1.71 -7.68 4.86
CA LYS A 47 -1.69 -8.82 3.94
C LYS A 47 -0.65 -9.84 4.36
N ASP A 48 -0.88 -11.09 3.94
CA ASP A 48 0.06 -12.18 4.19
C ASP A 48 1.44 -11.85 3.64
N GLY A 49 2.45 -11.97 4.49
CA GLY A 49 3.84 -11.72 4.12
C GLY A 49 4.26 -10.25 4.08
N ALA A 50 3.32 -9.30 4.18
CA ALA A 50 3.60 -7.87 4.01
C ALA A 50 4.59 -7.31 5.05
N LEU A 51 4.38 -7.61 6.33
CA LEU A 51 5.25 -7.08 7.40
C LEU A 51 6.68 -7.61 7.29
N LYS A 52 6.82 -8.90 7.00
CA LYS A 52 8.13 -9.53 6.79
C LYS A 52 8.82 -8.99 5.55
N ALA A 53 8.05 -8.75 4.48
CA ALA A 53 8.59 -8.17 3.26
C ALA A 53 9.09 -6.74 3.49
N PHE A 54 8.31 -5.91 4.19
CA PHE A 54 8.71 -4.56 4.55
C PHE A 54 10.01 -4.54 5.36
N GLU A 55 10.14 -5.43 6.35
CA GLU A 55 11.35 -5.58 7.14
C GLU A 55 12.57 -5.96 6.28
N LYS A 56 12.42 -6.95 5.39
CA LYS A 56 13.50 -7.38 4.51
C LYS A 56 13.94 -6.27 3.56
N LEU A 57 12.98 -5.61 2.91
CA LEU A 57 13.27 -4.51 1.99
C LEU A 57 13.95 -3.33 2.69
N SER A 58 13.52 -3.00 3.90
CA SER A 58 14.11 -1.90 4.68
C SER A 58 15.57 -2.13 5.07
N LYS A 59 16.07 -3.36 5.03
CA LYS A 59 17.49 -3.69 5.26
C LYS A 59 18.36 -3.43 4.03
N CYS A 60 17.78 -3.43 2.84
CA CYS A 60 18.50 -3.42 1.57
C CYS A 60 18.24 -2.15 0.74
N PHE A 61 17.12 -1.51 0.96
CA PHE A 61 16.64 -0.36 0.19
C PHE A 61 16.26 0.79 1.10
N GLU A 62 16.21 1.98 0.53
CA GLU A 62 15.54 3.13 1.15
C GLU A 62 14.05 3.02 0.86
N VAL A 63 13.26 2.55 1.84
CA VAL A 63 11.85 2.21 1.65
C VAL A 63 10.93 3.32 2.16
N TYR A 64 9.96 3.71 1.34
CA TYR A 64 8.86 4.61 1.71
C TYR A 64 7.52 3.96 1.42
N ILE A 65 6.51 4.31 2.20
CA ILE A 65 5.11 3.96 1.92
C ILE A 65 4.52 5.10 1.10
N LEU A 66 3.95 4.79 -0.07
CA LEU A 66 3.33 5.76 -0.95
C LEU A 66 1.89 5.32 -1.22
N SER A 67 0.95 5.99 -0.55
CA SER A 67 -0.46 5.64 -0.58
C SER A 67 -1.32 6.83 -1.00
N THR A 68 -2.51 6.54 -1.53
CA THR A 68 -3.54 7.55 -1.78
C THR A 68 -4.62 7.41 -0.71
N ALA A 69 -4.86 8.45 0.06
CA ALA A 69 -6.00 8.48 0.99
C ALA A 69 -7.23 9.05 0.26
N PRO A 70 -8.42 8.42 0.39
CA PRO A 70 -9.63 8.89 -0.26
C PRO A 70 -9.92 10.35 0.09
N TRP A 71 -10.18 11.16 -0.94
CA TRP A 71 -10.41 12.59 -0.77
C TRP A 71 -11.62 12.89 0.12
N ASP A 72 -12.68 12.10 0.01
CA ASP A 72 -13.93 12.29 0.74
C ASP A 72 -14.01 11.52 2.06
N ASN A 73 -12.89 10.94 2.53
CA ASN A 73 -12.82 10.26 3.82
C ASN A 73 -11.68 10.84 4.67
N PRO A 74 -11.90 11.92 5.42
CA PRO A 74 -10.86 12.53 6.25
C PRO A 74 -10.24 11.56 7.27
N SER A 75 -11.02 10.61 7.82
CA SER A 75 -10.52 9.62 8.77
C SER A 75 -9.44 8.72 8.15
N ALA A 76 -9.48 8.48 6.84
CA ALA A 76 -8.50 7.66 6.14
C ALA A 76 -7.08 8.23 6.25
N TRP A 77 -6.93 9.54 6.24
CA TRP A 77 -5.63 10.21 6.34
C TRP A 77 -4.98 9.93 7.70
N THR A 78 -5.73 10.11 8.77
CA THR A 78 -5.27 9.79 10.13
C THR A 78 -5.08 8.29 10.31
N ASP A 79 -6.05 7.49 9.89
CA ASP A 79 -6.03 6.04 10.11
C ASP A 79 -4.89 5.34 9.36
N LYS A 80 -4.52 5.82 8.18
CA LYS A 80 -3.34 5.30 7.47
C LYS A 80 -2.06 5.57 8.25
N LEU A 81 -1.90 6.75 8.82
CA LEU A 81 -0.75 7.05 9.68
C LEU A 81 -0.73 6.14 10.92
N LEU A 82 -1.87 5.97 11.58
CA LEU A 82 -1.97 5.11 12.77
C LEU A 82 -1.70 3.64 12.43
N TRP A 83 -2.16 3.17 11.29
CA TRP A 83 -1.90 1.82 10.79
C TRP A 83 -0.38 1.58 10.60
N VAL A 84 0.29 2.51 9.94
CA VAL A 84 1.75 2.44 9.73
C VAL A 84 2.49 2.39 11.08
N LYS A 85 2.14 3.24 12.02
CA LYS A 85 2.73 3.23 13.37
C LYS A 85 2.50 1.92 14.09
N LYS A 86 1.29 1.34 13.99
CA LYS A 86 0.92 0.11 14.67
C LYS A 86 1.65 -1.11 14.12
N TYR A 87 1.71 -1.26 12.81
CA TYR A 87 2.17 -2.50 12.17
C TYR A 87 3.61 -2.45 11.68
N LEU A 88 4.10 -1.30 11.27
CA LEU A 88 5.46 -1.16 10.73
C LEU A 88 6.45 -0.54 11.74
N GLY A 89 5.94 0.14 12.75
CA GLY A 89 6.74 0.64 13.87
C GLY A 89 7.82 1.65 13.47
N THR A 90 8.96 1.57 14.14
CA THR A 90 10.07 2.53 13.97
C THR A 90 10.74 2.45 12.60
N GLN A 91 10.67 1.34 11.91
CA GLN A 91 11.23 1.20 10.55
C GLN A 91 10.57 2.15 9.54
N ALA A 92 9.30 2.48 9.78
CA ALA A 92 8.52 3.39 8.92
C ALA A 92 8.45 4.82 9.46
N HIS A 93 9.28 5.18 10.45
CA HIS A 93 9.26 6.51 11.03
C HIS A 93 9.55 7.59 9.99
N LYS A 94 8.60 8.51 9.81
CA LYS A 94 8.65 9.61 8.81
C LYS A 94 8.79 9.14 7.36
N LYS A 95 8.31 7.93 7.06
CA LYS A 95 8.41 7.33 5.72
C LYS A 95 7.06 7.09 5.05
N LEU A 96 6.00 7.74 5.52
CA LEU A 96 4.68 7.69 4.90
C LEU A 96 4.45 8.93 4.05
N ILE A 97 4.08 8.71 2.79
CA ILE A 97 3.69 9.74 1.83
C ILE A 97 2.26 9.45 1.38
N LEU A 98 1.36 10.42 1.58
CA LEU A 98 0.00 10.36 1.06
C LEU A 98 -0.10 11.30 -0.14
N SER A 99 -0.45 10.76 -1.30
CA SER A 99 -0.49 11.52 -2.56
C SER A 99 -1.50 10.95 -3.54
N HIS A 100 -2.18 11.83 -4.26
CA HIS A 100 -3.01 11.49 -5.43
C HIS A 100 -2.20 11.56 -6.74
N ASN A 101 -0.91 11.86 -6.64
CA ASN A 101 -0.01 12.10 -7.77
C ASN A 101 1.31 11.33 -7.56
N LYS A 102 1.23 10.01 -7.59
CA LYS A 102 2.38 9.13 -7.27
C LYS A 102 3.58 9.35 -8.17
N HIS A 103 3.35 9.78 -9.42
CA HIS A 103 4.39 10.09 -10.40
C HIS A 103 5.30 11.27 -10.03
N LEU A 104 4.90 12.11 -9.06
CA LEU A 104 5.73 13.21 -8.59
C LEU A 104 6.85 12.76 -7.64
N ASN A 105 6.88 11.49 -7.25
CA ASN A 105 7.88 10.93 -6.36
C ASN A 105 8.97 10.24 -7.17
N ALA A 106 10.19 10.71 -7.07
CA ALA A 106 11.35 10.14 -7.75
C ALA A 106 11.88 8.92 -6.98
N GLY A 107 12.07 7.81 -7.66
CA GLY A 107 12.58 6.57 -7.05
C GLY A 107 12.84 5.49 -8.09
N ASP A 108 13.38 4.36 -7.63
CA ASP A 108 13.76 3.27 -8.53
C ASP A 108 12.62 2.29 -8.78
N PHE A 109 11.84 1.99 -7.73
CA PHE A 109 10.75 1.01 -7.81
C PHE A 109 9.48 1.53 -7.14
N LEU A 110 8.33 1.18 -7.73
CA LEU A 110 7.01 1.34 -7.13
C LEU A 110 6.31 -0.02 -7.11
N ILE A 111 5.97 -0.52 -5.92
CA ILE A 111 5.19 -1.74 -5.73
C ILE A 111 3.73 -1.32 -5.48
N ASP A 112 2.87 -1.52 -6.47
CA ASP A 112 1.48 -1.06 -6.46
C ASP A 112 0.61 -2.05 -7.22
N ASP A 113 -0.61 -2.30 -6.74
CA ASP A 113 -1.56 -3.22 -7.36
C ASP A 113 -2.42 -2.57 -8.44
N ARG A 114 -2.34 -1.25 -8.58
CA ARG A 114 -3.11 -0.46 -9.56
C ARG A 114 -2.23 0.50 -10.33
N ILE A 115 -2.79 1.04 -11.43
CA ILE A 115 -2.16 2.08 -12.26
C ILE A 115 -2.73 3.48 -12.00
N ALA A 116 -3.66 3.60 -11.05
CA ALA A 116 -4.35 4.84 -10.70
C ALA A 116 -3.47 5.82 -9.93
N ASN A 117 -3.97 7.05 -9.77
CA ASN A 117 -3.35 8.12 -8.96
C ASN A 117 -1.90 8.43 -9.38
N GLY A 118 -1.63 8.37 -10.68
CA GLY A 118 -0.32 8.68 -11.24
C GLY A 118 0.68 7.51 -11.23
N ALA A 119 0.32 6.33 -10.71
CA ALA A 119 1.22 5.17 -10.68
C ALA A 119 1.67 4.75 -12.09
N ASP A 120 0.81 4.88 -13.09
CA ASP A 120 1.12 4.59 -14.49
C ASP A 120 2.17 5.52 -15.11
N ARG A 121 2.41 6.66 -14.49
CA ARG A 121 3.41 7.66 -14.93
C ARG A 121 4.63 7.73 -14.02
N PHE A 122 4.78 6.78 -13.10
CA PHE A 122 5.97 6.68 -12.27
C PHE A 122 7.19 6.41 -13.18
N GLU A 123 8.25 7.18 -13.03
CA GLU A 123 9.42 7.11 -13.92
C GLU A 123 10.33 5.90 -13.67
N GLY A 124 10.32 5.36 -12.44
CA GLY A 124 11.03 4.11 -12.13
C GLY A 124 10.27 2.88 -12.60
N GLU A 125 10.72 1.72 -12.14
CA GLU A 125 10.05 0.46 -12.47
C GLU A 125 8.79 0.26 -11.61
N HIS A 126 7.65 0.02 -12.26
CA HIS A 126 6.40 -0.34 -11.59
C HIS A 126 6.31 -1.87 -11.47
N ILE A 127 6.37 -2.38 -10.25
CA ILE A 127 6.12 -3.79 -9.93
C ILE A 127 4.62 -3.93 -9.65
N HIS A 128 3.89 -4.51 -10.61
CA HIS A 128 2.44 -4.65 -10.58
C HIS A 128 2.01 -5.80 -9.65
N PHE A 129 1.88 -5.47 -8.38
CA PHE A 129 1.57 -6.43 -7.32
C PHE A 129 0.17 -7.03 -7.50
N ASN A 130 0.08 -8.38 -7.49
CA ASN A 130 -1.19 -9.12 -7.55
C ASN A 130 -2.12 -8.69 -8.69
N SER A 131 -1.57 -8.28 -9.81
CA SER A 131 -2.31 -7.94 -11.02
C SER A 131 -2.50 -9.17 -11.90
N GLU A 132 -3.68 -9.37 -12.47
CA GLU A 132 -3.98 -10.50 -13.38
C GLU A 132 -3.06 -10.48 -14.61
N ASP A 133 -2.70 -9.28 -15.09
CA ASP A 133 -1.82 -9.13 -16.27
C ASP A 133 -0.34 -9.36 -15.93
N HIS A 134 0.01 -9.48 -14.66
CA HIS A 134 1.38 -9.65 -14.18
C HIS A 134 1.47 -10.78 -13.15
N PRO A 135 1.18 -12.04 -13.55
CA PRO A 135 1.11 -13.17 -12.61
C PRO A 135 2.44 -13.49 -11.91
N GLN A 136 3.57 -12.99 -12.44
CA GLN A 136 4.88 -13.12 -11.82
C GLN A 136 4.99 -12.42 -10.45
N PHE A 137 4.10 -11.48 -10.15
CA PHE A 137 4.10 -10.71 -8.90
C PHE A 137 2.83 -10.94 -8.06
N LYS A 138 2.32 -12.15 -8.05
CA LYS A 138 1.03 -12.48 -7.42
C LYS A 138 1.02 -12.37 -5.90
N ASP A 139 2.17 -12.42 -5.25
CA ASP A 139 2.34 -12.37 -3.80
C ASP A 139 3.69 -11.77 -3.40
N TRP A 140 3.87 -11.54 -2.10
CA TRP A 140 5.08 -10.95 -1.57
C TRP A 140 6.32 -11.82 -1.77
N ASP A 141 6.21 -13.13 -1.72
CA ASP A 141 7.37 -14.03 -1.96
C ASP A 141 7.91 -13.84 -3.38
N ARG A 142 7.03 -13.75 -4.37
CA ARG A 142 7.41 -13.49 -5.77
C ARG A 142 8.05 -12.14 -5.96
N VAL A 143 7.51 -11.11 -5.32
CA VAL A 143 8.08 -9.75 -5.36
C VAL A 143 9.47 -9.73 -4.75
N LEU A 144 9.65 -10.35 -3.59
CA LEU A 144 10.96 -10.42 -2.92
C LEU A 144 11.99 -11.17 -3.76
N ASP A 145 11.61 -12.30 -4.36
CA ASP A 145 12.49 -13.06 -5.24
C ASP A 145 13.00 -12.24 -6.43
N TYR A 146 12.15 -11.35 -6.92
CA TYR A 146 12.49 -10.46 -8.04
C TYR A 146 13.36 -9.29 -7.62
N ILE A 147 12.97 -8.56 -6.57
CA ILE A 147 13.57 -7.26 -6.24
C ILE A 147 14.87 -7.37 -5.43
N LEU A 148 14.98 -8.35 -4.53
CA LEU A 148 16.16 -8.47 -3.67
C LEU A 148 17.49 -8.63 -4.44
N PRO A 149 17.57 -9.36 -5.56
CA PRO A 149 18.80 -9.40 -6.36
C PRO A 149 19.17 -8.07 -7.02
N LEU A 150 18.27 -7.09 -7.04
CA LEU A 150 18.46 -5.79 -7.69
C LEU A 150 19.00 -4.70 -6.74
N VAL A 151 19.41 -5.07 -5.55
CA VAL A 151 19.97 -4.15 -4.53
C VAL A 151 21.13 -3.34 -5.07
#